data_ee48186bfd3087101c9d2b8e69e3225e
#
_entry.id   ee48186bfd3087101c9d2b8e69e3225e
#
_cell.length_a   1.000
_cell.length_b   1.000
_cell.length_c   1.000
_cell.angle_alpha   90.00
_cell.angle_beta   90.00
_cell.angle_gamma   90.00
#
_symmetry.space_group_name_H-M   'P 1'
#
loop_
_entity.id
_entity.type
_entity.pdbx_description
1 polymer ?
#
loop_
_entity_poly.entity_id
_entity_poly.type
_entity_poly.pdbx_seq_one_letter_code
_entity_poly.pdbx_strand_id
1 'polypeptide(L)'
;MNTKTILPIICLLVIGHLSNAQESNTQKFKKLEWLVGKWTRTNAKAGQSGYEIWDKISELNLKGKGITMKGKAVIFIENLEFIVKGNDIFYTVVLSDEKKPVYFKLTSLEDNGFTCENPEHDFPKKISYSRSGNNVKAVISGDGKSVDYLFVRNTNN
;
A
#
# COMPACT_ATOMS: atom_id res chain seq x y z
N MET A 1 -43.53 14.42 64.72
CA MET A 1 -43.55 13.67 63.44
C MET A 1 -42.49 14.26 62.52
N ASN A 2 -41.33 13.58 62.39
CA ASN A 2 -40.26 14.06 61.51
C ASN A 2 -40.32 13.32 60.17
N THR A 3 -40.74 14.02 59.16
CA THR A 3 -40.74 13.54 57.78
C THR A 3 -39.33 13.71 57.18
N LYS A 4 -38.61 12.62 57.00
CA LYS A 4 -37.34 12.60 56.28
C LYS A 4 -37.61 12.56 54.78
N THR A 5 -37.27 13.68 54.11
CA THR A 5 -37.31 13.77 52.64
C THR A 5 -36.07 13.10 52.08
N ILE A 6 -36.27 11.98 51.34
CA ILE A 6 -35.23 11.27 50.63
C ILE A 6 -35.11 11.89 49.22
N LEU A 7 -34.02 12.52 48.93
CA LEU A 7 -33.70 13.08 47.60
C LEU A 7 -33.09 11.96 46.70
N PRO A 8 -33.68 11.59 45.54
CA PRO A 8 -33.06 10.59 44.70
C PRO A 8 -31.88 11.19 43.95
N ILE A 9 -30.69 10.60 44.13
CA ILE A 9 -29.49 10.89 43.32
C ILE A 9 -29.67 10.21 41.95
N ILE A 10 -29.92 11.03 40.94
CA ILE A 10 -29.92 10.56 39.54
C ILE A 10 -28.46 10.49 39.09
N CYS A 11 -27.92 9.25 39.02
CA CYS A 11 -26.60 8.98 38.45
C CYS A 11 -26.70 9.05 36.94
N LEU A 12 -26.26 10.16 36.33
CA LEU A 12 -26.21 10.34 34.88
C LEU A 12 -25.03 9.53 34.34
N LEU A 13 -25.29 8.34 33.81
CA LEU A 13 -24.33 7.52 33.09
C LEU A 13 -24.04 8.18 31.73
N VAL A 14 -22.93 8.92 31.65
CA VAL A 14 -22.38 9.42 30.37
C VAL A 14 -21.77 8.23 29.64
N ILE A 15 -22.53 7.61 28.72
CA ILE A 15 -22.01 6.59 27.79
C ILE A 15 -21.21 7.37 26.74
N GLY A 16 -19.90 7.43 26.94
CA GLY A 16 -18.97 7.94 25.92
C GLY A 16 -18.99 7.01 24.71
N HIS A 17 -19.64 7.41 23.63
CA HIS A 17 -19.49 6.74 22.33
C HIS A 17 -18.06 6.98 21.85
N LEU A 18 -17.19 5.95 21.93
CA LEU A 18 -15.92 5.92 21.21
C LEU A 18 -16.26 5.84 19.72
N SER A 19 -16.40 7.00 19.08
CA SER A 19 -16.43 7.07 17.62
C SER A 19 -15.06 6.62 17.10
N ASN A 20 -14.97 5.39 16.59
CA ASN A 20 -13.85 5.01 15.73
C ASN A 20 -13.99 5.85 14.45
N ALA A 21 -13.35 7.02 14.42
CA ALA A 21 -13.27 7.82 13.22
C ALA A 21 -12.54 7.00 12.15
N GLN A 22 -13.25 6.63 11.10
CA GLN A 22 -12.66 5.91 9.96
C GLN A 22 -11.55 6.78 9.35
N GLU A 23 -10.36 6.20 9.21
CA GLU A 23 -9.20 6.90 8.67
C GLU A 23 -9.51 7.42 7.24
N SER A 24 -9.27 8.71 7.01
CA SER A 24 -9.52 9.34 5.70
C SER A 24 -8.55 8.82 4.63
N ASN A 25 -8.94 8.92 3.35
CA ASN A 25 -8.05 8.54 2.26
C ASN A 25 -6.74 9.35 2.25
N THR A 26 -6.78 10.63 2.62
CA THR A 26 -5.57 11.47 2.76
C THR A 26 -4.62 10.91 3.82
N GLN A 27 -5.13 10.49 4.99
CA GLN A 27 -4.32 9.86 6.03
C GLN A 27 -3.71 8.53 5.54
N LYS A 28 -4.49 7.72 4.83
CA LYS A 28 -4.00 6.47 4.23
C LYS A 28 -2.90 6.72 3.20
N PHE A 29 -3.07 7.71 2.31
CA PHE A 29 -2.03 8.07 1.34
C PHE A 29 -0.76 8.57 2.02
N LYS A 30 -0.87 9.32 3.13
CA LYS A 30 0.29 9.75 3.91
C LYS A 30 1.10 8.55 4.44
N LYS A 31 0.43 7.47 4.83
CA LYS A 31 1.11 6.21 5.22
C LYS A 31 1.79 5.50 4.05
N LEU A 32 1.36 5.72 2.81
CA LEU A 32 1.99 5.16 1.61
C LEU A 32 3.19 6.00 1.11
N GLU A 33 3.38 7.24 1.57
CA GLU A 33 4.42 8.16 1.08
C GLU A 33 5.86 7.65 1.28
N TRP A 34 6.07 6.67 2.15
CA TRP A 34 7.40 6.06 2.29
C TRP A 34 7.88 5.35 1.01
N LEU A 35 6.96 5.01 0.08
CA LEU A 35 7.32 4.48 -1.24
C LEU A 35 8.10 5.49 -2.08
N VAL A 36 7.82 6.80 -1.92
CA VAL A 36 8.40 7.87 -2.75
C VAL A 36 9.91 7.81 -2.74
N GLY A 37 10.51 7.81 -3.95
CA GLY A 37 11.93 7.69 -4.19
C GLY A 37 12.29 6.45 -5.00
N LYS A 38 13.57 6.12 -5.06
CA LYS A 38 14.09 5.00 -5.84
C LYS A 38 14.48 3.84 -4.95
N TRP A 39 14.05 2.64 -5.35
CA TRP A 39 14.27 1.39 -4.68
C TRP A 39 14.97 0.40 -5.61
N THR A 40 16.24 0.07 -5.33
CA THR A 40 17.03 -0.84 -6.16
C THR A 40 16.78 -2.28 -5.76
N ARG A 41 16.45 -3.13 -6.70
CA ARG A 41 16.22 -4.57 -6.48
C ARG A 41 17.53 -5.29 -6.18
N THR A 42 17.58 -6.07 -5.11
CA THR A 42 18.78 -6.80 -4.65
C THR A 42 18.77 -8.27 -5.00
N ASN A 43 17.61 -8.87 -5.28
CA ASN A 43 17.45 -10.29 -5.64
C ASN A 43 17.08 -10.51 -7.10
N ALA A 44 17.59 -9.67 -8.01
CA ALA A 44 17.39 -9.89 -9.44
C ALA A 44 18.08 -11.18 -9.92
N LYS A 45 17.55 -11.79 -10.99
CA LYS A 45 18.17 -12.96 -11.61
C LYS A 45 19.58 -12.61 -12.12
N ALA A 46 20.44 -13.63 -12.22
CA ALA A 46 21.79 -13.46 -12.76
C ALA A 46 21.78 -12.72 -14.12
N GLY A 47 22.62 -11.69 -14.26
CA GLY A 47 22.70 -10.86 -15.46
C GLY A 47 21.57 -9.83 -15.60
N GLN A 48 20.67 -9.74 -14.63
CA GLN A 48 19.60 -8.74 -14.58
C GLN A 48 19.82 -7.78 -13.42
N SER A 49 19.24 -6.59 -13.56
CA SER A 49 19.06 -5.59 -12.50
C SER A 49 17.63 -5.05 -12.56
N GLY A 50 17.19 -4.40 -11.53
CA GLY A 50 15.87 -3.80 -11.51
C GLY A 50 15.74 -2.74 -10.43
N TYR A 51 14.74 -1.91 -10.56
CA TYR A 51 14.40 -0.90 -9.58
C TYR A 51 12.93 -0.49 -9.71
N GLU A 52 12.40 0.07 -8.66
CA GLU A 52 11.19 0.86 -8.67
C GLU A 52 11.51 2.32 -8.38
N ILE A 53 10.76 3.22 -9.01
CA ILE A 53 10.79 4.64 -8.70
C ILE A 53 9.37 5.11 -8.48
N TRP A 54 9.15 5.89 -7.42
CA TRP A 54 7.85 6.38 -7.02
C TRP A 54 7.87 7.89 -6.83
N ASP A 55 6.83 8.57 -7.33
CA ASP A 55 6.61 10.00 -7.20
C ASP A 55 5.25 10.29 -6.56
N LYS A 56 5.20 11.30 -5.70
CA LYS A 56 3.96 11.85 -5.20
C LYS A 56 3.42 12.87 -6.20
N ILE A 57 2.30 12.56 -6.83
CA ILE A 57 1.65 13.44 -7.82
C ILE A 57 0.66 14.40 -7.13
N SER A 58 -0.05 13.89 -6.11
CA SER A 58 -0.96 14.69 -5.28
C SER A 58 -1.14 14.04 -3.90
N GLU A 59 -1.98 14.60 -3.07
CA GLU A 59 -2.32 14.01 -1.76
C GLU A 59 -3.06 12.67 -1.86
N LEU A 60 -3.65 12.38 -3.01
CA LEU A 60 -4.44 11.16 -3.27
C LEU A 60 -3.95 10.40 -4.50
N ASN A 61 -2.69 10.63 -4.91
CA ASN A 61 -2.11 9.94 -6.05
C ASN A 61 -0.60 9.77 -5.91
N LEU A 62 -0.16 8.52 -5.95
CA LEU A 62 1.26 8.15 -6.09
C LEU A 62 1.42 7.40 -7.41
N LYS A 63 2.44 7.78 -8.21
CA LYS A 63 2.81 7.05 -9.42
C LYS A 63 4.15 6.39 -9.27
N GLY A 64 4.22 5.16 -9.73
CA GLY A 64 5.44 4.36 -9.72
C GLY A 64 5.76 3.76 -11.09
N LYS A 65 6.97 3.30 -11.21
CA LYS A 65 7.44 2.54 -12.37
C LYS A 65 8.40 1.45 -11.90
N GLY A 66 8.06 0.19 -12.20
CA GLY A 66 8.94 -0.96 -12.04
C GLY A 66 9.71 -1.23 -13.34
N ILE A 67 11.02 -1.40 -13.25
CA ILE A 67 11.89 -1.60 -14.40
C ILE A 67 12.79 -2.80 -14.14
N THR A 68 12.87 -3.71 -15.12
CA THR A 68 13.87 -4.78 -15.15
C THR A 68 14.77 -4.62 -16.38
N MET A 69 16.07 -4.76 -16.17
CA MET A 69 17.11 -4.62 -17.19
C MET A 69 17.91 -5.90 -17.33
N LYS A 70 18.43 -6.15 -18.53
CA LYS A 70 19.47 -7.15 -18.81
C LYS A 70 20.65 -6.44 -19.46
N GLY A 71 21.76 -6.30 -18.72
CA GLY A 71 22.82 -5.38 -19.09
C GLY A 71 22.29 -3.94 -19.17
N LYS A 72 22.42 -3.30 -20.33
CA LYS A 72 21.91 -1.94 -20.59
C LYS A 72 20.50 -1.92 -21.20
N ALA A 73 19.96 -3.08 -21.60
CA ALA A 73 18.65 -3.15 -22.23
C ALA A 73 17.53 -3.25 -21.19
N VAL A 74 16.50 -2.42 -21.33
CA VAL A 74 15.25 -2.57 -20.57
C VAL A 74 14.48 -3.72 -21.18
N ILE A 75 14.16 -4.73 -20.37
CA ILE A 75 13.44 -5.95 -20.83
C ILE A 75 12.03 -6.05 -20.27
N PHE A 76 11.69 -5.25 -19.26
CA PHE A 76 10.35 -5.22 -18.68
C PHE A 76 10.08 -3.87 -18.01
N ILE A 77 8.88 -3.33 -18.23
CA ILE A 77 8.39 -2.10 -17.59
C ILE A 77 6.95 -2.34 -17.14
N GLU A 78 6.66 -1.92 -15.95
CA GLU A 78 5.30 -1.78 -15.43
C GLU A 78 5.08 -0.38 -14.91
N ASN A 79 3.93 0.21 -15.20
CA ASN A 79 3.50 1.46 -14.62
C ASN A 79 2.56 1.15 -13.46
N LEU A 80 2.87 1.74 -12.32
CA LEU A 80 2.24 1.49 -11.04
C LEU A 80 1.55 2.77 -10.56
N GLU A 81 0.41 2.64 -9.89
CA GLU A 81 -0.25 3.84 -9.38
C GLU A 81 -1.14 3.49 -8.19
N PHE A 82 -1.12 4.34 -7.15
CA PHE A 82 -2.16 4.36 -6.14
C PHE A 82 -3.16 5.46 -6.47
N ILE A 83 -4.45 5.09 -6.55
CA ILE A 83 -5.56 6.00 -6.83
C ILE A 83 -6.74 5.75 -5.90
N VAL A 84 -7.60 6.75 -5.76
CA VAL A 84 -8.93 6.62 -5.15
C VAL A 84 -9.96 6.36 -6.26
N LYS A 85 -10.82 5.36 -6.06
CA LYS A 85 -11.98 5.09 -6.91
C LYS A 85 -13.19 4.80 -6.03
N GLY A 86 -14.15 5.72 -6.02
CA GLY A 86 -15.22 5.71 -5.03
C GLY A 86 -14.66 5.94 -3.62
N ASN A 87 -14.96 5.06 -2.69
CA ASN A 87 -14.48 5.13 -1.30
C ASN A 87 -13.21 4.31 -1.06
N ASP A 88 -12.72 3.58 -2.08
CA ASP A 88 -11.63 2.64 -1.96
C ASP A 88 -10.34 3.16 -2.60
N ILE A 89 -9.21 2.69 -2.11
CA ILE A 89 -7.90 2.91 -2.69
C ILE A 89 -7.51 1.66 -3.47
N PHE A 90 -6.97 1.87 -4.66
CA PHE A 90 -6.47 0.81 -5.53
C PHE A 90 -5.01 1.02 -5.88
N TYR A 91 -4.26 -0.06 -5.85
CA TYR A 91 -2.98 -0.21 -6.52
C TYR A 91 -3.26 -0.70 -7.93
N THR A 92 -2.79 0.04 -8.94
CA THR A 92 -2.99 -0.34 -10.33
C THR A 92 -1.67 -0.69 -10.99
N VAL A 93 -1.71 -1.67 -11.89
CA VAL A 93 -0.57 -2.13 -12.67
C VAL A 93 -0.94 -2.10 -14.15
N VAL A 94 -0.09 -1.45 -14.96
CA VAL A 94 -0.20 -1.45 -16.43
C VAL A 94 1.13 -1.93 -16.99
N LEU A 95 1.16 -3.07 -17.65
CA LEU A 95 2.33 -3.54 -18.38
C LEU A 95 2.55 -2.72 -19.65
N SER A 96 3.80 -2.59 -20.10
CA SER A 96 4.13 -1.73 -21.25
C SER A 96 3.45 -2.11 -22.57
N ASP A 97 3.06 -3.37 -22.73
CA ASP A 97 2.34 -3.94 -23.87
C ASP A 97 0.82 -3.98 -23.69
N GLU A 98 0.32 -3.62 -22.50
CA GLU A 98 -1.10 -3.59 -22.17
C GLU A 98 -1.65 -2.16 -22.11
N LYS A 99 -2.91 -1.98 -22.52
CA LYS A 99 -3.59 -0.66 -22.50
C LYS A 99 -4.50 -0.47 -21.29
N LYS A 100 -4.80 -1.55 -20.57
CA LYS A 100 -5.77 -1.50 -19.47
C LYS A 100 -5.09 -1.81 -18.13
N PRO A 101 -5.35 -1.00 -17.11
CA PRO A 101 -4.83 -1.28 -15.78
C PRO A 101 -5.55 -2.49 -15.15
N VAL A 102 -4.77 -3.30 -14.44
CA VAL A 102 -5.28 -4.26 -13.46
C VAL A 102 -5.38 -3.53 -12.12
N TYR A 103 -6.51 -3.69 -11.43
CA TYR A 103 -6.80 -3.03 -10.16
C TYR A 103 -6.70 -4.03 -9.01
N PHE A 104 -5.93 -3.70 -8.00
CA PHE A 104 -5.84 -4.43 -6.73
C PHE A 104 -6.34 -3.51 -5.60
N LYS A 105 -7.42 -3.91 -4.92
CA LYS A 105 -7.98 -3.11 -3.82
C LYS A 105 -7.05 -3.15 -2.62
N LEU A 106 -6.79 -2.00 -2.01
CA LEU A 106 -6.05 -1.90 -0.74
C LEU A 106 -6.90 -2.53 0.37
N THR A 107 -6.45 -3.66 0.91
CA THR A 107 -7.15 -4.45 1.93
C THR A 107 -6.51 -4.35 3.33
N SER A 108 -5.21 -4.00 3.39
CA SER A 108 -4.51 -3.73 4.64
C SER A 108 -3.50 -2.61 4.45
N LEU A 109 -3.39 -1.73 5.44
CA LEU A 109 -2.44 -0.63 5.46
C LEU A 109 -1.92 -0.41 6.87
N GLU A 110 -0.60 -0.44 6.99
CA GLU A 110 0.15 -0.18 8.20
C GLU A 110 1.21 0.89 7.93
N ASP A 111 1.86 1.42 8.96
CA ASP A 111 2.89 2.45 8.80
C ASP A 111 4.12 1.96 8.01
N ASN A 112 4.36 0.64 8.02
CA ASN A 112 5.51 0.01 7.39
C ASN A 112 5.14 -0.98 6.27
N GLY A 113 3.89 -0.98 5.79
CA GLY A 113 3.49 -1.92 4.76
C GLY A 113 2.05 -1.79 4.33
N PHE A 114 1.73 -2.52 3.26
CA PHE A 114 0.37 -2.60 2.76
C PHE A 114 0.14 -3.93 2.05
N THR A 115 -1.14 -4.25 1.89
CA THR A 115 -1.61 -5.38 1.07
C THR A 115 -2.70 -4.89 0.13
N CYS A 116 -2.60 -5.29 -1.14
CA CYS A 116 -3.61 -5.05 -2.17
C CYS A 116 -4.02 -6.39 -2.79
N GLU A 117 -5.32 -6.57 -3.08
CA GLU A 117 -5.85 -7.86 -3.53
C GLU A 117 -6.81 -7.68 -4.71
N ASN A 118 -6.75 -8.64 -5.64
CA ASN A 118 -7.71 -8.86 -6.70
C ASN A 118 -7.94 -10.37 -6.86
N PRO A 119 -8.93 -10.94 -6.16
CA PRO A 119 -9.20 -12.39 -6.22
C PRO A 119 -9.56 -12.91 -7.61
N GLU A 120 -10.11 -12.03 -8.48
CA GLU A 120 -10.54 -12.38 -9.83
C GLU A 120 -9.39 -12.37 -10.87
N HIS A 121 -8.20 -11.87 -10.48
CA HIS A 121 -7.04 -11.88 -11.36
C HIS A 121 -6.40 -13.26 -11.40
N ASP A 122 -5.81 -13.66 -12.54
CA ASP A 122 -5.17 -14.97 -12.68
C ASP A 122 -3.95 -15.07 -11.76
N PHE A 123 -2.95 -14.22 -11.96
CA PHE A 123 -1.77 -14.10 -11.12
C PHE A 123 -1.06 -12.76 -11.35
N PRO A 124 -0.67 -12.05 -10.30
CA PRO A 124 -0.95 -12.32 -8.88
C PRO A 124 -2.39 -11.99 -8.49
N LYS A 125 -2.89 -12.59 -7.39
CA LYS A 125 -4.16 -12.21 -6.73
C LYS A 125 -3.93 -11.27 -5.56
N LYS A 126 -2.69 -11.26 -5.04
CA LYS A 126 -2.28 -10.47 -3.87
C LYS A 126 -0.90 -9.88 -4.09
N ILE A 127 -0.76 -8.62 -3.73
CA ILE A 127 0.47 -7.85 -3.74
C ILE A 127 0.64 -7.29 -2.33
N SER A 128 1.77 -7.56 -1.67
CA SER A 128 2.07 -7.01 -0.35
C SER A 128 3.47 -6.43 -0.30
N TYR A 129 3.62 -5.30 0.38
CA TYR A 129 4.89 -4.65 0.64
C TYR A 129 5.10 -4.52 2.13
N SER A 130 6.31 -4.79 2.59
CA SER A 130 6.72 -4.56 3.97
C SER A 130 8.08 -3.87 3.99
N ARG A 131 8.22 -2.80 4.81
CA ARG A 131 9.44 -2.01 4.95
C ARG A 131 10.08 -2.22 6.32
N SER A 132 11.40 -2.35 6.32
CA SER A 132 12.24 -2.34 7.54
C SER A 132 13.43 -1.43 7.29
N GLY A 133 13.39 -0.22 7.84
CA GLY A 133 14.39 0.82 7.58
C GLY A 133 14.49 1.17 6.09
N ASN A 134 15.66 0.95 5.51
CA ASN A 134 15.94 1.18 4.09
C ASN A 134 15.68 -0.04 3.20
N ASN A 135 15.14 -1.12 3.75
CA ASN A 135 14.83 -2.33 3.00
C ASN A 135 13.32 -2.47 2.81
N VAL A 136 12.92 -2.98 1.64
CA VAL A 136 11.54 -3.33 1.31
C VAL A 136 11.51 -4.74 0.77
N LYS A 137 10.56 -5.51 1.24
CA LYS A 137 10.16 -6.79 0.64
C LYS A 137 8.79 -6.62 0.01
N ALA A 138 8.70 -6.80 -1.31
CA ALA A 138 7.44 -6.96 -2.01
C ALA A 138 7.22 -8.44 -2.32
N VAL A 139 5.98 -8.90 -2.13
CA VAL A 139 5.56 -10.27 -2.43
C VAL A 139 4.33 -10.22 -3.29
N ILE A 140 4.40 -10.87 -4.44
CA ILE A 140 3.22 -11.14 -5.27
C ILE A 140 2.85 -12.61 -5.12
N SER A 141 1.56 -12.92 -4.92
CA SER A 141 1.11 -14.29 -4.67
C SER A 141 -0.29 -14.56 -5.21
N GLY A 142 -0.61 -15.84 -5.39
CA GLY A 142 -1.91 -16.34 -5.83
C GLY A 142 -1.82 -17.83 -6.13
N ASP A 143 -2.90 -18.58 -5.87
CA ASP A 143 -3.06 -20.01 -6.20
C ASP A 143 -1.87 -20.89 -5.77
N GLY A 144 -1.40 -20.67 -4.55
CA GLY A 144 -0.28 -21.42 -3.96
C GLY A 144 1.11 -21.04 -4.49
N LYS A 145 1.21 -20.04 -5.38
CA LYS A 145 2.48 -19.52 -5.91
C LYS A 145 2.84 -18.20 -5.22
N SER A 146 4.14 -17.92 -5.12
CA SER A 146 4.65 -16.67 -4.57
C SER A 146 5.97 -16.29 -5.21
N VAL A 147 6.18 -14.98 -5.41
CA VAL A 147 7.45 -14.41 -5.89
C VAL A 147 7.82 -13.24 -5.00
N ASP A 148 9.05 -13.26 -4.49
CA ASP A 148 9.61 -12.22 -3.63
C ASP A 148 10.50 -11.27 -4.43
N TYR A 149 10.36 -9.97 -4.15
CA TYR A 149 11.22 -8.91 -4.63
C TYR A 149 11.81 -8.18 -3.44
N LEU A 150 13.13 -8.14 -3.35
CA LEU A 150 13.84 -7.46 -2.27
C LEU A 150 14.45 -6.17 -2.81
N PHE A 151 14.21 -5.07 -2.11
CA PHE A 151 14.69 -3.75 -2.51
C PHE A 151 15.46 -3.08 -1.38
N VAL A 152 16.36 -2.21 -1.76
CA VAL A 152 17.05 -1.27 -0.87
C VAL A 152 16.85 0.15 -1.38
N ARG A 153 16.64 1.10 -0.47
CA ARG A 153 16.47 2.51 -0.80
C ARG A 153 17.78 3.05 -1.39
N ASN A 154 17.68 3.70 -2.54
CA ASN A 154 18.80 4.44 -3.08
C ASN A 154 18.90 5.79 -2.35
N THR A 155 19.94 5.95 -1.52
CA THR A 155 20.20 7.19 -0.75
C THR A 155 21.14 8.15 -1.45
N ASN A 156 21.67 7.74 -2.61
CA ASN A 156 22.54 8.61 -3.39
C ASN A 156 21.67 9.45 -4.34
N ASN A 157 21.45 10.72 -3.97
CA ASN A 157 21.06 11.81 -4.87
C ASN A 157 22.31 12.41 -5.49
#